data_f607d740e8c2eb01abb44bd6c4c80396
#
_entry.id   f607d740e8c2eb01abb44bd6c4c80396
#
_cell.length_a   1.000
_cell.length_b   1.000
_cell.length_c   1.000
_cell.angle_alpha   90.00
_cell.angle_beta   90.00
_cell.angle_gamma   90.00
#
_symmetry.space_group_name_H-M   'P 1'
#
loop_
_entity.id
_entity.type
_entity.pdbx_description
1 polymer ?
#
loop_
_entity_poly.entity_id
_entity_poly.type
_entity_poly.pdbx_seq_one_letter_code
_entity_poly.pdbx_strand_id
1 'polypeptide(L)'
;MNAFDELAGNFSRLPGIGKKSAIRMVNWLLKQDASYVQKFAQNLGSLQEKIKPCSICGVWTETDPCPICSDFMRDKSQICVVEQSQDVSTFEAYGEYKGLYHVLGGLIKPLEGIGPSQLSIQSLLNRIKNGGISEIILATNPTVEGDTTALYLNKVINELGLPEIPKVTRLATGIPVGGDLEYVDKRTLSLSFRGRSSM
;
A
#
# COMPACT_ATOMS: atom_id res chain seq x y z
N MET A 1 -30.01 -19.69 -14.72
CA MET A 1 -29.30 -19.47 -13.43
C MET A 1 -30.29 -18.71 -12.57
N ASN A 2 -30.54 -19.11 -11.34
CA ASN A 2 -31.45 -18.39 -10.46
C ASN A 2 -30.70 -17.29 -9.73
N ALA A 3 -31.42 -16.34 -9.13
CA ALA A 3 -30.81 -15.19 -8.43
C ALA A 3 -29.84 -15.60 -7.29
N PHE A 4 -30.11 -16.76 -6.65
CA PHE A 4 -29.24 -17.30 -5.59
C PHE A 4 -27.87 -17.70 -6.17
N ASP A 5 -27.87 -18.45 -7.29
CA ASP A 5 -26.62 -18.92 -7.91
C ASP A 5 -25.81 -17.75 -8.49
N GLU A 6 -26.49 -16.75 -9.05
CA GLU A 6 -25.85 -15.54 -9.56
C GLU A 6 -25.14 -14.77 -8.47
N LEU A 7 -25.81 -14.51 -7.34
CA LEU A 7 -25.21 -13.81 -6.20
C LEU A 7 -24.08 -14.62 -5.57
N ALA A 8 -24.24 -15.94 -5.41
CA ALA A 8 -23.16 -16.82 -4.94
C ALA A 8 -21.97 -16.81 -5.91
N GLY A 9 -22.22 -16.76 -7.22
CA GLY A 9 -21.20 -16.60 -8.25
C GLY A 9 -20.41 -15.28 -8.08
N ASN A 10 -21.10 -14.16 -7.82
CA ASN A 10 -20.46 -12.87 -7.58
C ASN A 10 -19.59 -12.89 -6.33
N PHE A 11 -20.07 -13.43 -5.22
CA PHE A 11 -19.26 -13.57 -4.00
C PHE A 11 -18.04 -14.48 -4.21
N SER A 12 -18.14 -15.53 -5.00
CA SER A 12 -17.02 -16.44 -5.25
C SER A 12 -15.88 -15.84 -6.10
N ARG A 13 -16.08 -14.66 -6.70
CA ARG A 13 -15.04 -13.90 -7.40
C ARG A 13 -14.20 -13.03 -6.45
N LEU A 14 -14.66 -12.84 -5.22
CA LEU A 14 -13.92 -12.07 -4.23
C LEU A 14 -12.70 -12.87 -3.76
N PRO A 15 -11.53 -12.21 -3.58
CA PRO A 15 -10.32 -12.87 -3.10
C PRO A 15 -10.58 -13.62 -1.78
N GLY A 16 -10.10 -14.87 -1.69
CA GLY A 16 -10.27 -15.71 -0.49
C GLY A 16 -11.66 -16.30 -0.29
N ILE A 17 -12.64 -16.02 -1.15
CA ILE A 17 -14.00 -16.54 -1.04
C ILE A 17 -14.19 -17.75 -1.97
N GLY A 18 -14.23 -18.95 -1.38
CA GLY A 18 -14.58 -20.17 -2.11
C GLY A 18 -16.11 -20.36 -2.25
N LYS A 19 -16.51 -21.27 -3.16
CA LYS A 19 -17.95 -21.57 -3.43
C LYS A 19 -18.76 -21.83 -2.17
N LYS A 20 -18.25 -22.63 -1.21
CA LYS A 20 -18.96 -22.94 0.04
C LYS A 20 -19.21 -21.69 0.89
N SER A 21 -18.22 -20.81 1.00
CA SER A 21 -18.35 -19.54 1.72
C SER A 21 -19.33 -18.59 1.03
N ALA A 22 -19.26 -18.48 -0.29
CA ALA A 22 -20.20 -17.69 -1.08
C ALA A 22 -21.67 -18.11 -0.86
N ILE A 23 -21.95 -19.41 -0.95
CA ILE A 23 -23.29 -19.96 -0.66
C ILE A 23 -23.74 -19.65 0.76
N ARG A 24 -22.83 -19.75 1.76
CA ARG A 24 -23.14 -19.42 3.14
C ARG A 24 -23.46 -17.94 3.32
N MET A 25 -22.77 -17.04 2.62
CA MET A 25 -23.05 -15.60 2.63
C MET A 25 -24.44 -15.30 2.06
N VAL A 26 -24.82 -15.89 0.91
CA VAL A 26 -26.16 -15.69 0.35
C VAL A 26 -27.24 -16.18 1.30
N ASN A 27 -27.08 -17.39 1.88
CA ASN A 27 -28.03 -17.92 2.87
C ASN A 27 -28.14 -17.02 4.13
N TRP A 28 -27.07 -16.38 4.54
CA TRP A 28 -27.07 -15.44 5.66
C TRP A 28 -27.84 -14.16 5.27
N LEU A 29 -27.58 -13.59 4.10
CA LEU A 29 -28.29 -12.40 3.60
C LEU A 29 -29.81 -12.62 3.48
N LEU A 30 -30.25 -13.82 3.06
CA LEU A 30 -31.67 -14.15 2.97
C LEU A 30 -32.39 -14.15 4.34
N LYS A 31 -31.64 -14.20 5.43
CA LYS A 31 -32.19 -14.14 6.81
C LYS A 31 -32.13 -12.75 7.42
N GLN A 32 -31.54 -11.78 6.72
CA GLN A 32 -31.43 -10.40 7.19
C GLN A 32 -32.67 -9.58 6.81
N ASP A 33 -32.87 -8.46 7.51
CA ASP A 33 -33.89 -7.49 7.17
C ASP A 33 -33.66 -6.88 5.79
N ALA A 34 -34.72 -6.64 5.04
CA ALA A 34 -34.64 -6.04 3.71
C ALA A 34 -33.92 -4.69 3.72
N SER A 35 -34.10 -3.88 4.75
CA SER A 35 -33.43 -2.59 4.92
C SER A 35 -31.91 -2.72 5.02
N TYR A 36 -31.41 -3.74 5.74
CA TYR A 36 -29.98 -4.04 5.81
C TYR A 36 -29.42 -4.42 4.44
N VAL A 37 -30.09 -5.34 3.75
CA VAL A 37 -29.66 -5.81 2.41
C VAL A 37 -29.62 -4.69 1.40
N GLN A 38 -30.65 -3.81 1.39
CA GLN A 38 -30.70 -2.63 0.52
C GLN A 38 -29.55 -1.67 0.80
N LYS A 39 -29.28 -1.34 2.08
CA LYS A 39 -28.19 -0.45 2.46
C LYS A 39 -26.82 -1.03 2.06
N PHE A 40 -26.63 -2.33 2.25
CA PHE A 40 -25.42 -3.03 1.82
C PHE A 40 -25.22 -2.94 0.31
N ALA A 41 -26.26 -3.20 -0.47
CA ALA A 41 -26.21 -3.08 -1.92
C ALA A 41 -25.91 -1.64 -2.39
N GLN A 42 -26.52 -0.63 -1.75
CA GLN A 42 -26.25 0.79 -2.03
C GLN A 42 -24.79 1.17 -1.72
N ASN A 43 -24.25 0.70 -0.58
CA ASN A 43 -22.85 0.95 -0.23
C ASN A 43 -21.89 0.34 -1.25
N LEU A 44 -22.15 -0.89 -1.71
CA LEU A 44 -21.36 -1.53 -2.77
C LEU A 44 -21.45 -0.75 -4.08
N GLY A 45 -22.67 -0.38 -4.50
CA GLY A 45 -22.90 0.31 -5.77
C GLY A 45 -22.26 1.70 -5.82
N SER A 46 -22.20 2.42 -4.67
CA SER A 46 -21.63 3.77 -4.59
C SER A 46 -20.14 3.79 -4.21
N LEU A 47 -19.50 2.64 -3.94
CA LEU A 47 -18.14 2.59 -3.41
C LEU A 47 -17.14 3.29 -4.32
N GLN A 48 -17.14 2.96 -5.61
CA GLN A 48 -16.18 3.51 -6.58
C GLN A 48 -16.45 4.98 -6.94
N GLU A 49 -17.65 5.49 -6.69
CA GLU A 49 -17.97 6.91 -6.87
C GLU A 49 -17.44 7.73 -5.71
N LYS A 50 -17.56 7.20 -4.48
CA LYS A 50 -17.18 7.89 -3.24
C LYS A 50 -15.71 7.80 -2.93
N ILE A 51 -15.10 6.64 -3.16
CA ILE A 51 -13.70 6.38 -2.82
C ILE A 51 -12.85 6.45 -4.09
N LYS A 52 -11.91 7.39 -4.11
CA LYS A 52 -10.97 7.58 -5.23
C LYS A 52 -9.54 7.69 -4.72
N PRO A 53 -8.54 7.45 -5.57
CA PRO A 53 -7.17 7.73 -5.17
C PRO A 53 -6.98 9.25 -5.02
N CYS A 54 -6.36 9.66 -3.93
CA CYS A 54 -5.92 11.05 -3.72
C CYS A 54 -5.01 11.48 -4.87
N SER A 55 -5.28 12.66 -5.45
CA SER A 55 -4.52 13.23 -6.58
C SER A 55 -3.04 13.45 -6.26
N ILE A 56 -2.68 13.60 -4.97
CA ILE A 56 -1.31 13.86 -4.53
C ILE A 56 -0.56 12.56 -4.20
N CYS A 57 -1.14 11.68 -3.37
CA CYS A 57 -0.42 10.56 -2.80
C CYS A 57 -0.94 9.18 -3.22
N GLY A 58 -2.09 9.10 -3.88
CA GLY A 58 -2.67 7.83 -4.34
C GLY A 58 -3.40 7.01 -3.27
N VAL A 59 -3.52 7.49 -2.01
CA VAL A 59 -4.30 6.80 -0.98
C VAL A 59 -5.79 6.85 -1.31
N TRP A 60 -6.52 5.78 -1.04
CA TRP A 60 -7.97 5.74 -1.21
C TRP A 60 -8.67 6.68 -0.21
N THR A 61 -9.49 7.59 -0.70
CA THR A 61 -10.10 8.65 0.11
C THR A 61 -11.44 9.11 -0.46
N GLU A 62 -12.30 9.69 0.40
CA GLU A 62 -13.54 10.36 -0.01
C GLU A 62 -13.33 11.83 -0.39
N THR A 63 -12.25 12.43 0.10
CA THR A 63 -11.93 13.85 -0.14
C THR A 63 -10.62 13.98 -0.91
N ASP A 64 -10.53 14.93 -1.84
CA ASP A 64 -9.31 15.20 -2.59
C ASP A 64 -8.87 16.65 -2.45
N PRO A 65 -7.68 16.93 -1.90
CA PRO A 65 -6.68 15.99 -1.36
C PRO A 65 -7.16 15.25 -0.10
N CYS A 66 -6.55 14.08 0.17
CA CYS A 66 -6.89 13.29 1.36
C CYS A 66 -6.52 14.03 2.66
N PRO A 67 -7.09 13.64 3.83
CA PRO A 67 -6.80 14.29 5.11
C PRO A 67 -5.31 14.36 5.44
N ILE A 68 -4.52 13.34 5.06
CA ILE A 68 -3.06 13.32 5.30
C ILE A 68 -2.35 14.40 4.47
N CYS A 69 -2.68 14.53 3.19
CA CYS A 69 -2.06 15.53 2.31
C CYS A 69 -2.51 16.96 2.63
N SER A 70 -3.71 17.14 3.18
CA SER A 70 -4.28 18.43 3.57
C SER A 70 -3.83 18.90 4.94
N ASP A 71 -3.26 18.00 5.77
CA ASP A 71 -2.82 18.35 7.12
C ASP A 71 -1.54 19.18 7.07
N PHE A 72 -1.66 20.43 7.56
CA PHE A 72 -0.53 21.37 7.62
C PHE A 72 0.46 21.09 8.75
N MET A 73 0.10 20.22 9.70
CA MET A 73 0.99 19.81 10.80
C MET A 73 1.96 18.69 10.38
N ARG A 74 1.76 18.10 9.21
CA ARG A 74 2.63 17.06 8.68
C ARG A 74 3.97 17.60 8.17
N ASP A 75 5.02 16.84 8.38
CA ASP A 75 6.33 17.12 7.79
C ASP A 75 6.30 16.85 6.28
N LYS A 76 6.25 17.95 5.51
CA LYS A 76 6.20 17.90 4.04
C LYS A 76 7.54 17.58 3.39
N SER A 77 8.63 17.56 4.17
CA SER A 77 9.97 17.24 3.66
C SER A 77 10.24 15.73 3.56
N GLN A 78 9.36 14.90 4.11
CA GLN A 78 9.52 13.44 4.10
C GLN A 78 8.37 12.76 3.35
N ILE A 79 8.70 11.78 2.50
CA ILE A 79 7.72 10.93 1.83
C ILE A 79 8.01 9.46 2.12
N CYS A 80 7.07 8.76 2.75
CA CYS A 80 7.08 7.31 2.88
C CYS A 80 6.38 6.68 1.67
N VAL A 81 7.15 5.92 0.88
CA VAL A 81 6.66 5.25 -0.34
C VAL A 81 6.23 3.84 0.02
N VAL A 82 4.95 3.55 -0.18
CA VAL A 82 4.32 2.27 0.14
C VAL A 82 3.77 1.57 -1.11
N GLU A 83 3.54 0.27 -1.01
CA GLU A 83 3.01 -0.52 -2.12
C GLU A 83 1.52 -0.25 -2.37
N GLN A 84 0.71 -0.31 -1.30
CA GLN A 84 -0.75 -0.25 -1.36
C GLN A 84 -1.31 0.80 -0.40
N SER A 85 -2.53 1.28 -0.69
CA SER A 85 -3.22 2.25 0.18
C SER A 85 -3.45 1.73 1.60
N GLN A 86 -3.66 0.42 1.77
CA GLN A 86 -3.82 -0.21 3.09
C GLN A 86 -2.57 -0.12 3.96
N ASP A 87 -1.37 -0.06 3.36
CA ASP A 87 -0.12 0.09 4.10
C ASP A 87 -0.08 1.42 4.84
N VAL A 88 -0.63 2.49 4.23
CA VAL A 88 -0.75 3.80 4.89
C VAL A 88 -1.55 3.69 6.19
N SER A 89 -2.66 2.94 6.19
CA SER A 89 -3.47 2.74 7.39
C SER A 89 -2.67 2.02 8.50
N THR A 90 -1.78 1.12 8.14
CA THR A 90 -0.89 0.44 9.09
C THR A 90 0.09 1.42 9.73
N PHE A 91 0.73 2.31 8.95
CA PHE A 91 1.64 3.33 9.49
C PHE A 91 0.90 4.38 10.32
N GLU A 92 -0.29 4.78 9.92
CA GLU A 92 -1.11 5.74 10.68
C GLU A 92 -1.57 5.14 12.03
N ALA A 93 -1.90 3.85 12.07
CA ALA A 93 -2.23 3.16 13.31
C ALA A 93 -1.02 3.07 14.27
N TYR A 94 0.20 2.96 13.75
CA TYR A 94 1.43 3.03 14.54
C TYR A 94 1.67 4.43 15.14
N GLY A 95 1.33 5.50 14.40
CA GLY A 95 1.19 6.86 14.88
C GLY A 95 2.48 7.67 15.08
N GLU A 96 3.67 7.09 14.87
CA GLU A 96 4.95 7.79 15.06
C GLU A 96 5.41 8.55 13.80
N TYR A 97 5.03 8.10 12.62
CA TYR A 97 5.39 8.78 11.38
C TYR A 97 4.50 10.00 11.14
N LYS A 98 5.12 11.16 10.94
CA LYS A 98 4.44 12.43 10.74
C LYS A 98 4.67 13.05 9.36
N GLY A 99 5.36 12.33 8.47
CA GLY A 99 5.56 12.75 7.07
C GLY A 99 4.37 12.48 6.16
N LEU A 100 4.59 12.65 4.87
CA LEU A 100 3.63 12.35 3.81
C LEU A 100 3.83 10.95 3.25
N TYR A 101 2.84 10.45 2.51
CA TYR A 101 2.92 9.15 1.85
C TYR A 101 2.89 9.28 0.32
N HIS A 102 3.33 8.23 -0.34
CA HIS A 102 3.09 8.00 -1.76
C HIS A 102 2.80 6.51 -2.00
N VAL A 103 1.63 6.22 -2.57
CA VAL A 103 1.17 4.87 -2.90
C VAL A 103 1.57 4.55 -4.33
N LEU A 104 2.35 3.49 -4.52
CA LEU A 104 2.79 3.03 -5.85
C LEU A 104 1.67 2.37 -6.64
N GLY A 105 0.73 1.72 -5.96
CA GLY A 105 -0.34 0.91 -6.57
C GLY A 105 0.10 -0.52 -6.90
N GLY A 106 1.31 -0.93 -6.51
CA GLY A 106 1.88 -2.25 -6.72
C GLY A 106 3.40 -2.26 -6.68
N LEU A 107 3.99 -3.34 -7.19
CA LEU A 107 5.42 -3.56 -7.32
C LEU A 107 5.80 -3.87 -8.78
N ILE A 108 7.06 -3.66 -9.13
CA ILE A 108 7.61 -4.11 -10.41
C ILE A 108 7.66 -5.64 -10.41
N LYS A 109 6.92 -6.26 -11.31
CA LYS A 109 6.80 -7.71 -11.47
C LYS A 109 6.93 -8.09 -12.95
N PRO A 110 8.14 -8.23 -13.46
CA PRO A 110 8.37 -8.47 -14.90
C PRO A 110 7.69 -9.75 -15.41
N LEU A 111 7.64 -10.79 -14.58
CA LEU A 111 6.98 -12.05 -14.94
C LEU A 111 5.46 -11.95 -15.08
N GLU A 112 4.84 -10.95 -14.42
CA GLU A 112 3.41 -10.63 -14.54
C GLU A 112 3.17 -9.50 -15.56
N GLY A 113 4.21 -9.02 -16.26
CA GLY A 113 4.13 -7.92 -17.21
C GLY A 113 3.97 -6.54 -16.56
N ILE A 114 4.17 -6.42 -15.23
CA ILE A 114 4.04 -5.16 -14.49
C ILE A 114 5.40 -4.46 -14.47
N GLY A 115 5.52 -3.39 -15.24
CA GLY A 115 6.69 -2.52 -15.29
C GLY A 115 6.46 -1.18 -14.58
N PRO A 116 7.48 -0.30 -14.58
CA PRO A 116 7.41 1.00 -13.91
C PRO A 116 6.28 1.91 -14.41
N SER A 117 5.86 1.77 -15.66
CA SER A 117 4.82 2.60 -16.29
C SER A 117 3.40 2.32 -15.78
N GLN A 118 3.17 1.14 -15.20
CA GLN A 118 1.89 0.76 -14.59
C GLN A 118 1.77 1.22 -13.13
N LEU A 119 2.85 1.78 -12.56
CA LEU A 119 2.92 2.23 -11.16
C LEU A 119 2.95 3.76 -11.10
N SER A 120 2.59 4.33 -9.94
CA SER A 120 2.59 5.79 -9.73
C SER A 120 3.99 6.41 -9.61
N ILE A 121 5.02 5.77 -10.16
CA ILE A 121 6.42 6.20 -10.05
C ILE A 121 6.62 7.58 -10.65
N GLN A 122 6.05 7.85 -11.83
CA GLN A 122 6.20 9.16 -12.47
C GLN A 122 5.60 10.30 -11.63
N SER A 123 4.48 10.03 -10.95
CA SER A 123 3.86 10.98 -10.01
C SER A 123 4.77 11.25 -8.81
N LEU A 124 5.43 10.23 -8.26
CA LEU A 124 6.44 10.40 -7.20
C LEU A 124 7.60 11.30 -7.67
N LEU A 125 8.16 11.00 -8.84
CA LEU A 125 9.29 11.77 -9.40
C LEU A 125 8.90 13.23 -9.63
N ASN A 126 7.69 13.51 -10.08
CA ASN A 126 7.17 14.86 -10.24
C ASN A 126 7.04 15.58 -8.89
N ARG A 127 6.59 14.89 -7.83
CA ARG A 127 6.53 15.46 -6.48
C ARG A 127 7.93 15.85 -5.97
N ILE A 128 8.92 14.99 -6.20
CA ILE A 128 10.31 15.25 -5.80
C ILE A 128 10.86 16.46 -6.57
N LYS A 129 10.61 16.56 -7.88
CA LYS A 129 11.05 17.68 -8.73
C LYS A 129 10.46 19.03 -8.32
N ASN A 130 9.25 19.03 -7.76
CA ASN A 130 8.61 20.25 -7.24
C ASN A 130 9.33 20.82 -6.00
N GLY A 131 10.29 20.09 -5.44
CA GLY A 131 11.18 20.54 -4.36
C GLY A 131 10.61 20.36 -2.95
N GLY A 132 11.44 20.70 -1.96
CA GLY A 132 11.09 20.66 -0.55
C GLY A 132 11.12 19.24 0.08
N ILE A 133 11.54 18.23 -0.66
CA ILE A 133 11.66 16.86 -0.15
C ILE A 133 13.13 16.60 0.23
N SER A 134 13.37 16.31 1.51
CA SER A 134 14.69 15.97 2.04
C SER A 134 14.93 14.48 2.18
N GLU A 135 13.86 13.69 2.35
CA GLU A 135 13.97 12.24 2.53
C GLU A 135 12.83 11.48 1.83
N ILE A 136 13.22 10.39 1.18
CA ILE A 136 12.31 9.38 0.63
C ILE A 136 12.55 8.07 1.39
N ILE A 137 11.53 7.61 2.10
CA ILE A 137 11.58 6.37 2.87
C ILE A 137 10.90 5.26 2.05
N LEU A 138 11.66 4.29 1.57
CA LEU A 138 11.12 3.16 0.81
C LEU A 138 10.58 2.11 1.78
N ALA A 139 9.26 1.98 1.85
CA ALA A 139 8.53 1.09 2.75
C ALA A 139 7.80 -0.04 1.99
N THR A 140 8.39 -0.50 0.89
CA THR A 140 7.90 -1.70 0.18
C THR A 140 8.20 -2.96 0.99
N ASN A 141 7.35 -3.98 0.88
CA ASN A 141 7.54 -5.25 1.57
C ASN A 141 8.92 -5.87 1.26
N PRO A 142 9.55 -6.60 2.21
CA PRO A 142 10.87 -7.20 2.02
C PRO A 142 10.79 -8.50 1.21
N THR A 143 10.17 -8.43 0.03
CA THR A 143 10.10 -9.48 -0.99
C THR A 143 11.10 -9.22 -2.11
N VAL A 144 11.28 -10.15 -3.02
CA VAL A 144 12.15 -9.98 -4.20
C VAL A 144 11.66 -8.81 -5.07
N GLU A 145 10.34 -8.73 -5.28
CA GLU A 145 9.70 -7.68 -6.06
C GLU A 145 9.80 -6.32 -5.35
N GLY A 146 9.61 -6.31 -4.02
CA GLY A 146 9.76 -5.10 -3.21
C GLY A 146 11.21 -4.59 -3.20
N ASP A 147 12.19 -5.49 -3.10
CA ASP A 147 13.62 -5.16 -3.20
C ASP A 147 13.95 -4.60 -4.59
N THR A 148 13.48 -5.26 -5.66
CA THR A 148 13.67 -4.82 -7.04
C THR A 148 13.06 -3.44 -7.28
N THR A 149 11.85 -3.20 -6.79
CA THR A 149 11.16 -1.92 -6.90
C THR A 149 11.91 -0.82 -6.14
N ALA A 150 12.38 -1.11 -4.91
CA ALA A 150 13.16 -0.17 -4.12
C ALA A 150 14.49 0.20 -4.80
N LEU A 151 15.22 -0.77 -5.35
CA LEU A 151 16.46 -0.52 -6.10
C LEU A 151 16.20 0.34 -7.35
N TYR A 152 15.13 0.04 -8.08
CA TYR A 152 14.74 0.85 -9.24
C TYR A 152 14.41 2.29 -8.84
N LEU A 153 13.61 2.50 -7.80
CA LEU A 153 13.27 3.83 -7.29
C LEU A 153 14.51 4.60 -6.85
N ASN A 154 15.39 3.97 -6.08
CA ASN A 154 16.66 4.60 -5.67
C ASN A 154 17.47 5.04 -6.87
N LYS A 155 17.59 4.21 -7.93
CA LYS A 155 18.30 4.56 -9.15
C LYS A 155 17.69 5.78 -9.84
N VAL A 156 16.39 5.75 -10.14
CA VAL A 156 15.74 6.82 -10.90
C VAL A 156 15.64 8.14 -10.12
N ILE A 157 15.56 8.10 -8.79
CA ILE A 157 15.60 9.30 -7.94
C ILE A 157 16.98 9.94 -7.99
N ASN A 158 18.06 9.16 -7.91
CA ASN A 158 19.43 9.67 -8.01
C ASN A 158 19.76 10.22 -9.41
N GLU A 159 19.10 9.73 -10.45
CA GLU A 159 19.27 10.16 -11.85
C GLU A 159 18.41 11.40 -12.21
N LEU A 160 17.65 11.99 -11.26
CA LEU A 160 16.78 13.15 -11.54
C LEU A 160 17.52 14.44 -11.91
N GLY A 161 18.82 14.52 -11.65
CA GLY A 161 19.63 15.71 -11.95
C GLY A 161 19.25 16.95 -11.14
N LEU A 162 18.73 16.76 -9.92
CA LEU A 162 18.36 17.85 -9.01
C LEU A 162 19.61 18.45 -8.33
N PRO A 163 19.61 19.77 -8.02
CA PRO A 163 20.68 20.40 -7.25
C PRO A 163 20.88 19.74 -5.86
N GLU A 164 19.79 19.36 -5.23
CA GLU A 164 19.75 18.61 -3.97
C GLU A 164 18.91 17.34 -4.16
N ILE A 165 19.58 16.20 -4.11
CA ILE A 165 18.93 14.90 -4.22
C ILE A 165 18.45 14.51 -2.82
N PRO A 166 17.17 14.15 -2.63
CA PRO A 166 16.68 13.71 -1.34
C PRO A 166 17.41 12.44 -0.89
N LYS A 167 17.65 12.32 0.41
CA LYS A 167 18.16 11.08 1.00
C LYS A 167 17.16 9.96 0.75
N VAL A 168 17.61 8.87 0.15
CA VAL A 168 16.77 7.67 -0.03
C VAL A 168 17.13 6.66 1.06
N THR A 169 16.15 6.34 1.90
CA THR A 169 16.28 5.37 2.98
C THR A 169 15.32 4.20 2.77
N ARG A 170 15.53 3.12 3.52
CA ARG A 170 14.65 1.96 3.52
C ARG A 170 14.37 1.53 4.95
N LEU A 171 13.17 0.97 5.19
CA LEU A 171 12.85 0.39 6.49
C LEU A 171 13.86 -0.70 6.84
N ALA A 172 14.27 -0.73 8.10
CA ALA A 172 15.15 -1.76 8.62
C ALA A 172 14.51 -3.14 8.46
N THR A 173 15.32 -4.11 8.07
CA THR A 173 14.93 -5.52 8.00
C THR A 173 15.77 -6.31 9.00
N GLY A 174 15.13 -7.20 9.75
CA GLY A 174 15.86 -7.95 10.76
C GLY A 174 14.96 -8.88 11.59
N ILE A 175 15.51 -9.35 12.68
CA ILE A 175 14.82 -10.23 13.63
C ILE A 175 13.76 -9.41 14.37
N PRO A 176 12.50 -9.87 14.39
CA PRO A 176 11.44 -9.17 15.11
C PRO A 176 11.70 -9.19 16.62
N VAL A 177 11.35 -8.09 17.30
CA VAL A 177 11.46 -7.99 18.76
C VAL A 177 10.58 -9.07 19.40
N GLY A 178 11.17 -9.83 20.34
CA GLY A 178 10.51 -10.97 20.99
C GLY A 178 10.53 -12.26 20.17
N GLY A 179 11.14 -12.26 18.99
CA GLY A 179 11.35 -13.47 18.20
C GLY A 179 12.51 -14.30 18.74
N ASP A 180 12.35 -15.63 18.70
CA ASP A 180 13.41 -16.58 19.05
C ASP A 180 14.29 -16.84 17.82
N LEU A 181 15.63 -16.79 18.01
CA LEU A 181 16.62 -17.00 16.95
C LEU A 181 16.51 -18.35 16.26
N GLU A 182 16.03 -19.37 16.98
CA GLU A 182 15.88 -20.74 16.46
C GLU A 182 14.88 -20.81 15.29
N TYR A 183 13.87 -19.92 15.28
CA TYR A 183 12.82 -19.91 14.25
C TYR A 183 13.06 -18.89 13.13
N VAL A 184 14.19 -18.16 13.18
CA VAL A 184 14.52 -17.16 12.16
C VAL A 184 15.08 -17.84 10.92
N ASP A 185 14.50 -17.51 9.76
CA ASP A 185 15.02 -18.02 8.48
C ASP A 185 16.40 -17.44 8.14
N LYS A 186 17.14 -18.17 7.29
CA LYS A 186 18.53 -17.82 6.91
C LYS A 186 18.66 -16.43 6.28
N ARG A 187 17.65 -15.98 5.50
CA ARG A 187 17.67 -14.65 4.85
C ARG A 187 17.54 -13.55 5.88
N THR A 188 16.55 -13.66 6.77
CA THR A 188 16.34 -12.71 7.87
C THR A 188 17.57 -12.63 8.77
N LEU A 189 18.17 -13.74 9.14
CA LEU A 189 19.40 -13.77 9.94
C LEU A 189 20.58 -13.08 9.22
N SER A 190 20.76 -13.35 7.92
CA SER A 190 21.79 -12.69 7.10
C SER A 190 21.60 -11.18 7.02
N LEU A 191 20.35 -10.71 6.83
CA LEU A 191 20.03 -9.29 6.78
C LEU A 191 20.30 -8.62 8.13
N SER A 192 19.93 -9.26 9.25
CA SER A 192 20.22 -8.75 10.61
C SER A 192 21.72 -8.63 10.88
N PHE A 193 22.51 -9.60 10.43
CA PHE A 193 23.98 -9.52 10.55
C PHE A 193 24.57 -8.35 9.74
N ARG A 194 24.06 -8.10 8.54
CA ARG A 194 24.51 -6.97 7.71
C ARG A 194 24.06 -5.63 8.25
N GLY A 195 22.85 -5.56 8.81
CA GLY A 195 22.23 -4.35 9.36
C GLY A 195 22.57 -4.07 10.83
N ARG A 196 23.52 -4.83 11.44
CA ARG A 196 23.91 -4.61 12.84
C ARG A 196 24.46 -3.20 13.08
N SER A 197 23.99 -2.55 14.12
CA SER A 197 24.47 -1.24 14.57
C SER A 197 25.37 -1.38 15.79
N SER A 198 26.25 -0.42 15.99
CA SER A 198 27.00 -0.27 17.25
C SER A 198 26.04 0.15 18.37
N MET A 199 26.27 -0.37 19.57
CA MET A 199 25.56 0.03 20.80
C MET A 199 26.29 1.19 21.47
#